data_423dad9375c0a63fb81be0270bce7953
#
_entry.id   423dad9375c0a63fb81be0270bce7953
#
_cell.length_a   1.000
_cell.length_b   1.000
_cell.length_c   1.000
_cell.angle_alpha   90.00
_cell.angle_beta   90.00
_cell.angle_gamma   90.00
#
_symmetry.space_group_name_H-M   'P 1'
#
loop_
_entity.id
_entity.type
_entity.pdbx_description
1 polymer ?
#
loop_
_entity_poly.entity_id
_entity_poly.type
_entity_poly.pdbx_seq_one_letter_code
_entity_poly.pdbx_strand_id
1 'polypeptide(L)'
;LGMTGHTAYIGLFKHGELKPGQTILVSSAGGSVGSTVCQIAKNMGCKVIASTGSDEKVKWLKDDLKIDHAFNYKKIENLVLHLKEVCPEGFDLYFDNVGGDFLESAIFQMKNFGRIVICGRISQMNATNPGSGLKNMAHVLVKRLTIKGFIIFDHENDREQFETDMAKWLLEDKIKFKETVYEGIENTPKSFIDLLEGKNIGKMLVKI
;
A
#
# COMPACT_ATOMS: atom_id res chain seq x y z
N LEU A 1 8.66 -10.76 7.60
CA LEU A 1 9.76 -10.01 8.23
C LEU A 1 10.59 -9.31 7.14
N GLY A 2 11.62 -8.58 7.55
CA GLY A 2 12.52 -7.86 6.66
C GLY A 2 12.02 -6.46 6.28
N MET A 3 12.78 -5.79 5.39
CA MET A 3 12.61 -4.37 5.08
C MET A 3 11.17 -3.99 4.66
N THR A 4 10.51 -4.79 3.83
CA THR A 4 9.16 -4.46 3.34
C THR A 4 8.09 -4.55 4.43
N GLY A 5 8.21 -5.51 5.35
CA GLY A 5 7.35 -5.58 6.53
C GLY A 5 7.61 -4.45 7.51
N HIS A 6 8.88 -4.13 7.75
CA HIS A 6 9.29 -2.98 8.59
C HIS A 6 8.76 -1.66 8.01
N THR A 7 8.85 -1.47 6.68
CA THR A 7 8.27 -0.31 5.99
C THR A 7 6.76 -0.20 6.22
N ALA A 8 6.03 -1.31 6.09
CA ALA A 8 4.58 -1.34 6.32
C ALA A 8 4.23 -0.96 7.78
N TYR A 9 4.96 -1.53 8.74
CA TYR A 9 4.76 -1.29 10.17
C TYR A 9 5.01 0.17 10.54
N ILE A 10 6.18 0.70 10.20
CA ILE A 10 6.56 2.09 10.50
C ILE A 10 5.62 3.08 9.80
N GLY A 11 5.33 2.84 8.52
CA GLY A 11 4.42 3.69 7.77
C GLY A 11 3.04 3.78 8.40
N LEU A 12 2.49 2.66 8.91
CA LEU A 12 1.20 2.65 9.57
C LEU A 12 1.22 3.28 10.97
N PHE A 13 2.14 2.86 11.83
CA PHE A 13 2.09 3.25 13.23
C PHE A 13 2.74 4.61 13.52
N LYS A 14 3.92 4.89 12.95
CA LYS A 14 4.63 6.17 13.23
C LYS A 14 4.19 7.32 12.34
N HIS A 15 3.89 7.05 11.09
CA HIS A 15 3.56 8.12 10.14
C HIS A 15 2.06 8.20 9.86
N GLY A 16 1.39 7.06 9.80
CA GLY A 16 -0.05 6.96 9.62
C GLY A 16 -0.84 7.18 10.91
N GLU A 17 -0.22 6.98 12.07
CA GLU A 17 -0.89 7.01 13.39
C GLU A 17 -2.18 6.19 13.38
N LEU A 18 -2.08 4.97 12.84
CA LEU A 18 -3.22 4.07 12.64
C LEU A 18 -3.96 3.82 13.96
N LYS A 19 -5.28 3.94 13.91
CA LYS A 19 -6.17 3.68 15.06
C LYS A 19 -7.24 2.65 14.68
N PRO A 20 -7.67 1.82 15.63
CA PRO A 20 -8.79 0.90 15.41
C PRO A 20 -10.04 1.61 14.89
N GLY A 21 -10.80 0.94 14.02
CA GLY A 21 -12.05 1.46 13.46
C GLY A 21 -11.89 2.44 12.28
N GLN A 22 -10.67 2.84 11.94
CA GLN A 22 -10.43 3.69 10.77
C GLN A 22 -10.70 2.95 9.45
N THR A 23 -11.04 3.72 8.42
CA THR A 23 -11.10 3.24 7.04
C THR A 23 -9.83 3.65 6.30
N ILE A 24 -9.10 2.68 5.78
CA ILE A 24 -7.84 2.94 5.07
C ILE A 24 -7.92 2.56 3.60
N LEU A 25 -7.27 3.36 2.77
CA LEU A 25 -6.99 3.06 1.36
C LEU A 25 -5.54 2.62 1.23
N VAL A 26 -5.29 1.55 0.47
CA VAL A 26 -3.94 1.05 0.20
C VAL A 26 -3.76 0.88 -1.30
N SER A 27 -2.81 1.58 -1.89
CA SER A 27 -2.44 1.39 -3.30
C SER A 27 -1.34 0.33 -3.45
N SER A 28 -1.28 -0.33 -4.61
CA SER A 28 -0.36 -1.45 -4.87
C SER A 28 -0.44 -2.56 -3.80
N ALA A 29 -1.66 -2.83 -3.34
CA ALA A 29 -1.94 -3.74 -2.22
C ALA A 29 -1.55 -5.20 -2.48
N GLY A 30 -1.41 -5.62 -3.74
CA GLY A 30 -0.95 -6.96 -4.11
C GLY A 30 0.57 -7.17 -4.04
N GLY A 31 1.34 -6.13 -3.72
CA GLY A 31 2.79 -6.18 -3.52
C GLY A 31 3.19 -6.50 -2.08
N SER A 32 4.49 -6.65 -1.84
CA SER A 32 5.02 -7.04 -0.52
C SER A 32 4.68 -6.05 0.59
N VAL A 33 4.90 -4.74 0.38
CA VAL A 33 4.56 -3.71 1.37
C VAL A 33 3.04 -3.60 1.52
N GLY A 34 2.31 -3.43 0.40
CA GLY A 34 0.88 -3.17 0.42
C GLY A 34 0.06 -4.30 1.06
N SER A 35 0.40 -5.56 0.79
CA SER A 35 -0.29 -6.71 1.39
C SER A 35 -0.05 -6.82 2.91
N THR A 36 1.15 -6.45 3.36
CA THR A 36 1.44 -6.38 4.79
C THR A 36 0.68 -5.24 5.46
N VAL A 37 0.65 -4.06 4.84
CA VAL A 37 -0.16 -2.91 5.31
C VAL A 37 -1.63 -3.30 5.49
N CYS A 38 -2.22 -3.95 4.47
CA CYS A 38 -3.61 -4.38 4.52
C CYS A 38 -3.88 -5.31 5.72
N GLN A 39 -3.02 -6.29 5.95
CA GLN A 39 -3.21 -7.27 7.01
C GLN A 39 -2.99 -6.68 8.40
N ILE A 40 -1.96 -5.84 8.60
CA ILE A 40 -1.74 -5.13 9.87
C ILE A 40 -2.98 -4.29 10.19
N ALA A 41 -3.49 -3.53 9.22
CA ALA A 41 -4.67 -2.70 9.42
C ALA A 41 -5.93 -3.53 9.77
N LYS A 42 -6.12 -4.68 9.11
CA LYS A 42 -7.20 -5.62 9.46
C LYS A 42 -7.05 -6.13 10.89
N ASN A 43 -5.86 -6.53 11.29
CA ASN A 43 -5.58 -7.00 12.66
C ASN A 43 -5.83 -5.91 13.72
N MET A 44 -5.69 -4.64 13.33
CA MET A 44 -6.02 -3.48 14.17
C MET A 44 -7.51 -3.11 14.16
N GLY A 45 -8.36 -3.89 13.48
CA GLY A 45 -9.80 -3.64 13.41
C GLY A 45 -10.21 -2.51 12.45
N CYS A 46 -9.37 -2.20 11.45
CA CYS A 46 -9.67 -1.20 10.42
C CYS A 46 -10.46 -1.81 9.25
N LYS A 47 -11.24 -0.98 8.58
CA LYS A 47 -11.82 -1.28 7.26
C LYS A 47 -10.79 -0.97 6.19
N VAL A 48 -10.46 -1.97 5.35
CA VAL A 48 -9.40 -1.86 4.35
C VAL A 48 -9.97 -1.87 2.93
N ILE A 49 -9.69 -0.81 2.17
CA ILE A 49 -9.96 -0.70 0.74
C ILE A 49 -8.63 -0.80 0.01
N ALA A 50 -8.47 -1.80 -0.85
CA ALA A 50 -7.22 -2.17 -1.49
C ALA A 50 -7.28 -2.03 -3.01
N SER A 51 -6.28 -1.37 -3.60
CA SER A 51 -6.13 -1.23 -5.05
C SER A 51 -4.94 -2.02 -5.55
N THR A 52 -5.12 -2.73 -6.66
CA THR A 52 -4.05 -3.51 -7.31
C THR A 52 -4.23 -3.52 -8.83
N GLY A 53 -3.25 -4.05 -9.58
CA GLY A 53 -3.20 -3.97 -11.04
C GLY A 53 -3.62 -5.24 -11.80
N SER A 54 -4.15 -6.27 -11.12
CA SER A 54 -4.67 -7.47 -11.77
C SER A 54 -5.80 -8.12 -10.98
N ASP A 55 -6.67 -8.86 -11.68
CA ASP A 55 -7.78 -9.58 -11.03
C ASP A 55 -7.31 -10.74 -10.16
N GLU A 56 -6.21 -11.37 -10.52
CA GLU A 56 -5.60 -12.43 -9.72
C GLU A 56 -5.19 -11.90 -8.33
N LYS A 57 -4.56 -10.72 -8.29
CA LYS A 57 -4.22 -10.04 -7.03
C LYS A 57 -5.48 -9.62 -6.24
N VAL A 58 -6.52 -9.15 -6.93
CA VAL A 58 -7.81 -8.85 -6.30
C VAL A 58 -8.38 -10.09 -5.63
N LYS A 59 -8.36 -11.23 -6.34
CA LYS A 59 -8.83 -12.51 -5.80
C LYS A 59 -8.02 -12.91 -4.57
N TRP A 60 -6.69 -12.87 -4.64
CA TRP A 60 -5.83 -13.19 -3.50
C TRP A 60 -6.11 -12.29 -2.28
N LEU A 61 -6.24 -10.98 -2.48
CA LEU A 61 -6.56 -10.05 -1.40
C LEU A 61 -7.90 -10.36 -0.73
N LYS A 62 -8.93 -10.73 -1.51
CA LYS A 62 -10.27 -11.04 -1.00
C LYS A 62 -10.35 -12.43 -0.39
N ASP A 63 -9.86 -13.44 -1.10
CA ASP A 63 -10.11 -14.84 -0.75
C ASP A 63 -9.14 -15.34 0.33
N ASP A 64 -7.86 -14.96 0.24
CA ASP A 64 -6.83 -15.43 1.16
C ASP A 64 -6.62 -14.46 2.33
N LEU A 65 -6.52 -13.14 2.06
CA LEU A 65 -6.24 -12.13 3.07
C LEU A 65 -7.49 -11.52 3.70
N LYS A 66 -8.70 -11.87 3.20
CA LYS A 66 -10.00 -11.41 3.71
C LYS A 66 -10.11 -9.88 3.80
N ILE A 67 -9.54 -9.17 2.83
CA ILE A 67 -9.63 -7.70 2.73
C ILE A 67 -11.06 -7.29 2.40
N ASP A 68 -11.59 -6.27 3.07
CA ASP A 68 -12.99 -5.87 3.01
C ASP A 68 -13.44 -5.48 1.61
N HIS A 69 -12.60 -4.73 0.89
CA HIS A 69 -12.82 -4.41 -0.52
C HIS A 69 -11.49 -4.37 -1.26
N ALA A 70 -11.43 -5.02 -2.43
CA ALA A 70 -10.27 -4.95 -3.32
C ALA A 70 -10.73 -4.80 -4.76
N PHE A 71 -10.03 -3.97 -5.54
CA PHE A 71 -10.36 -3.69 -6.93
C PHE A 71 -9.12 -3.58 -7.82
N ASN A 72 -9.32 -3.85 -9.11
CA ASN A 72 -8.31 -3.67 -10.15
C ASN A 72 -8.45 -2.27 -10.75
N TYR A 73 -7.53 -1.36 -10.40
CA TYR A 73 -7.58 0.04 -10.83
C TYR A 73 -7.50 0.20 -12.36
N LYS A 74 -6.91 -0.77 -13.07
CA LYS A 74 -6.79 -0.74 -14.55
C LYS A 74 -8.13 -0.89 -15.26
N LYS A 75 -9.18 -1.33 -14.56
CA LYS A 75 -10.54 -1.49 -15.07
C LYS A 75 -11.46 -0.32 -14.67
N ILE A 76 -10.93 0.67 -13.99
CA ILE A 76 -11.69 1.81 -13.49
C ILE A 76 -11.46 3.01 -14.40
N GLU A 77 -12.50 3.46 -15.09
CA GLU A 77 -12.43 4.62 -15.97
C GLU A 77 -12.29 5.93 -15.19
N ASN A 78 -13.01 6.07 -14.08
CA ASN A 78 -12.96 7.25 -13.21
C ASN A 78 -12.69 6.84 -11.77
N LEU A 79 -11.43 6.97 -11.36
CA LEU A 79 -10.99 6.53 -10.03
C LEU A 79 -11.62 7.37 -8.91
N VAL A 80 -11.84 8.67 -9.11
CA VAL A 80 -12.47 9.56 -8.10
C VAL A 80 -13.89 9.08 -7.81
N LEU A 81 -14.69 8.83 -8.84
CA LEU A 81 -16.05 8.33 -8.68
C LEU A 81 -16.07 6.95 -8.02
N HIS A 82 -15.20 6.05 -8.46
CA HIS A 82 -15.10 4.71 -7.88
C HIS A 82 -14.75 4.76 -6.38
N LEU A 83 -13.75 5.55 -5.99
CA LEU A 83 -13.37 5.70 -4.58
C LEU A 83 -14.53 6.26 -3.74
N LYS A 84 -15.33 7.17 -4.31
CA LYS A 84 -16.52 7.70 -3.65
C LYS A 84 -17.62 6.65 -3.49
N GLU A 85 -17.81 5.79 -4.48
CA GLU A 85 -18.78 4.69 -4.42
C GLU A 85 -18.41 3.63 -3.38
N VAL A 86 -17.14 3.20 -3.34
CA VAL A 86 -16.69 2.14 -2.42
C VAL A 86 -16.52 2.63 -0.98
N CYS A 87 -16.33 3.94 -0.80
CA CYS A 87 -16.19 4.56 0.51
C CYS A 87 -16.81 5.97 0.55
N PRO A 88 -18.14 6.10 0.59
CA PRO A 88 -18.82 7.41 0.57
C PRO A 88 -18.39 8.35 1.68
N GLU A 89 -18.10 7.80 2.87
CA GLU A 89 -17.66 8.55 4.05
C GLU A 89 -16.21 9.07 3.96
N GLY A 90 -15.44 8.57 2.98
CA GLY A 90 -14.04 8.91 2.80
C GLY A 90 -13.07 8.08 3.66
N PHE A 91 -11.76 8.33 3.45
CA PHE A 91 -10.69 7.60 4.08
C PHE A 91 -10.05 8.39 5.23
N ASP A 92 -9.79 7.72 6.35
CA ASP A 92 -9.03 8.28 7.47
C ASP A 92 -7.53 8.27 7.16
N LEU A 93 -7.05 7.20 6.50
CA LEU A 93 -5.66 7.01 6.13
C LEU A 93 -5.54 6.51 4.69
N TYR A 94 -4.63 7.08 3.93
CA TYR A 94 -4.17 6.53 2.65
C TYR A 94 -2.70 6.15 2.73
N PHE A 95 -2.40 4.89 2.47
CA PHE A 95 -1.02 4.38 2.37
C PHE A 95 -0.64 4.32 0.88
N ASP A 96 0.19 5.27 0.46
CA ASP A 96 0.54 5.48 -0.94
C ASP A 96 1.85 4.81 -1.33
N ASN A 97 1.76 3.82 -2.22
CA ASN A 97 2.90 3.16 -2.88
C ASN A 97 3.07 3.61 -4.34
N VAL A 98 2.15 4.39 -4.89
CA VAL A 98 2.01 4.61 -6.33
C VAL A 98 2.30 6.04 -6.76
N GLY A 99 1.77 7.03 -6.02
CA GLY A 99 1.84 8.44 -6.41
C GLY A 99 0.97 8.80 -7.62
N GLY A 100 1.31 9.91 -8.28
CA GLY A 100 0.68 10.34 -9.52
C GLY A 100 -0.82 10.52 -9.44
N ASP A 101 -1.54 10.14 -10.50
CA ASP A 101 -2.99 10.31 -10.62
C ASP A 101 -3.79 9.55 -9.56
N PHE A 102 -3.21 8.46 -9.00
CA PHE A 102 -3.85 7.74 -7.92
C PHE A 102 -3.86 8.58 -6.63
N LEU A 103 -2.74 9.19 -6.28
CA LEU A 103 -2.63 10.12 -5.15
C LEU A 103 -3.59 11.30 -5.32
N GLU A 104 -3.62 11.90 -6.52
CA GLU A 104 -4.57 12.97 -6.86
C GLU A 104 -6.01 12.57 -6.59
N SER A 105 -6.41 11.38 -7.06
CA SER A 105 -7.77 10.87 -6.87
C SER A 105 -8.08 10.57 -5.41
N ALA A 106 -7.12 10.03 -4.66
CA ALA A 106 -7.29 9.72 -3.25
C ALA A 106 -7.50 10.98 -2.40
N ILE A 107 -6.77 12.08 -2.67
CA ILE A 107 -6.91 13.36 -1.96
C ILE A 107 -8.38 13.85 -1.95
N PHE A 108 -9.11 13.67 -3.05
CA PHE A 108 -10.53 14.05 -3.13
C PHE A 108 -11.39 13.27 -2.13
N GLN A 109 -11.06 12.03 -1.84
CA GLN A 109 -11.90 11.15 -1.02
C GLN A 109 -11.39 10.99 0.43
N MET A 110 -10.35 11.75 0.83
CA MET A 110 -9.92 11.79 2.23
C MET A 110 -10.97 12.49 3.11
N LYS A 111 -11.12 12.02 4.34
CA LYS A 111 -11.85 12.73 5.40
C LYS A 111 -11.12 13.99 5.84
N ASN A 112 -11.82 14.88 6.56
CA ASN A 112 -11.18 15.98 7.28
C ASN A 112 -10.18 15.42 8.29
N PHE A 113 -8.99 16.02 8.37
CA PHE A 113 -7.86 15.60 9.22
C PHE A 113 -7.29 14.22 8.85
N GLY A 114 -7.64 13.72 7.65
CA GLY A 114 -7.10 12.48 7.12
C GLY A 114 -5.58 12.54 6.92
N ARG A 115 -4.94 11.36 6.91
CA ARG A 115 -3.50 11.23 6.75
C ARG A 115 -3.17 10.52 5.45
N ILE A 116 -2.10 10.95 4.80
CA ILE A 116 -1.53 10.31 3.61
C ILE A 116 -0.06 9.99 3.91
N VAL A 117 0.28 8.71 3.89
CA VAL A 117 1.66 8.23 4.05
C VAL A 117 2.22 7.92 2.68
N ILE A 118 3.20 8.71 2.25
CA ILE A 118 3.91 8.51 0.98
C ILE A 118 5.06 7.53 1.21
N CYS A 119 4.83 6.28 0.85
CA CYS A 119 5.81 5.20 0.93
C CYS A 119 6.57 5.01 -0.39
N GLY A 120 5.91 5.27 -1.53
CA GLY A 120 6.51 5.12 -2.84
C GLY A 120 5.80 5.90 -3.94
N ARG A 121 6.43 5.94 -5.12
CA ARG A 121 5.89 6.59 -6.31
C ARG A 121 6.16 5.76 -7.57
N ILE A 122 5.85 4.48 -7.52
CA ILE A 122 6.24 3.54 -8.57
C ILE A 122 5.71 3.93 -9.96
N SER A 123 4.55 4.61 -10.03
CA SER A 123 4.01 5.11 -11.30
C SER A 123 4.88 6.17 -11.98
N GLN A 124 5.79 6.79 -11.24
CA GLN A 124 6.63 7.88 -11.71
C GLN A 124 8.11 7.51 -11.81
N MET A 125 8.51 6.31 -11.38
CA MET A 125 9.93 5.91 -11.34
C MET A 125 10.59 5.90 -12.71
N ASN A 126 9.87 5.46 -13.74
CA ASN A 126 10.36 5.38 -15.12
C ASN A 126 9.75 6.45 -16.04
N ALA A 127 9.10 7.46 -15.47
CA ALA A 127 8.49 8.52 -16.27
C ALA A 127 9.57 9.41 -16.92
N THR A 128 9.53 9.51 -18.22
CA THR A 128 10.42 10.41 -19.00
C THR A 128 10.00 11.87 -18.89
N ASN A 129 8.76 12.11 -18.46
CA ASN A 129 8.23 13.44 -18.18
C ASN A 129 7.88 13.52 -16.68
N PRO A 130 8.38 14.53 -15.92
CA PRO A 130 8.12 14.65 -14.49
C PRO A 130 6.64 14.86 -14.13
N GLY A 131 5.76 15.00 -15.13
CA GLY A 131 4.34 15.22 -14.92
C GLY A 131 4.02 16.61 -14.36
N SER A 132 2.75 16.96 -14.31
CA SER A 132 2.27 18.12 -13.55
C SER A 132 2.27 17.72 -12.06
N GLY A 133 2.80 18.56 -11.18
CA GLY A 133 2.71 18.35 -9.73
C GLY A 133 1.26 18.16 -9.24
N LEU A 134 1.09 17.98 -7.92
CA LEU A 134 -0.24 17.82 -7.31
C LEU A 134 -1.13 19.03 -7.61
N LYS A 135 -2.27 18.79 -8.26
CA LYS A 135 -3.26 19.82 -8.65
C LYS A 135 -4.26 20.09 -7.52
N ASN A 136 -4.45 19.11 -6.63
CA ASN A 136 -5.50 19.12 -5.61
C ASN A 136 -5.07 19.68 -4.25
N MET A 137 -4.04 20.54 -4.21
CA MET A 137 -3.55 21.13 -2.96
C MET A 137 -4.62 21.93 -2.21
N ALA A 138 -5.63 22.47 -2.91
CA ALA A 138 -6.78 23.12 -2.26
C ALA A 138 -7.53 22.18 -1.32
N HIS A 139 -7.67 20.89 -1.69
CA HIS A 139 -8.30 19.88 -0.82
C HIS A 139 -7.44 19.55 0.40
N VAL A 140 -6.12 19.59 0.28
CA VAL A 140 -5.20 19.43 1.42
C VAL A 140 -5.46 20.52 2.46
N LEU A 141 -5.58 21.79 2.01
CA LEU A 141 -5.91 22.92 2.87
C LEU A 141 -7.31 22.76 3.51
N VAL A 142 -8.34 22.61 2.67
CA VAL A 142 -9.75 22.60 3.13
C VAL A 142 -10.01 21.44 4.09
N LYS A 143 -9.45 20.27 3.83
CA LYS A 143 -9.60 19.09 4.67
C LYS A 143 -8.55 19.01 5.79
N ARG A 144 -7.59 19.93 5.87
CA ARG A 144 -6.49 19.94 6.87
C ARG A 144 -5.74 18.60 6.88
N LEU A 145 -5.40 18.07 5.68
CA LEU A 145 -4.75 16.79 5.55
C LEU A 145 -3.30 16.85 6.02
N THR A 146 -2.83 15.76 6.60
CA THR A 146 -1.40 15.52 6.84
C THR A 146 -0.86 14.64 5.73
N ILE A 147 0.15 15.11 5.00
CA ILE A 147 0.88 14.31 4.00
C ILE A 147 2.31 14.14 4.51
N LYS A 148 2.75 12.89 4.69
CA LYS A 148 4.05 12.59 5.27
C LYS A 148 4.78 11.50 4.50
N GLY A 149 6.00 11.81 4.04
CA GLY A 149 6.95 10.84 3.51
C GLY A 149 7.89 10.31 4.58
N PHE A 150 8.51 9.17 4.35
CA PHE A 150 9.52 8.58 5.22
C PHE A 150 10.48 7.68 4.45
N ILE A 151 11.64 7.44 5.04
CA ILE A 151 12.62 6.45 4.58
C ILE A 151 12.84 5.45 5.72
N ILE A 152 12.75 4.17 5.42
CA ILE A 152 12.80 3.12 6.45
C ILE A 152 14.13 3.07 7.21
N PHE A 153 15.23 3.47 6.58
CA PHE A 153 16.55 3.49 7.21
C PHE A 153 16.67 4.48 8.37
N ASP A 154 15.78 5.46 8.47
CA ASP A 154 15.70 6.39 9.61
C ASP A 154 15.10 5.74 10.87
N HIS A 155 14.64 4.48 10.76
CA HIS A 155 13.84 3.78 11.77
C HIS A 155 14.46 2.46 12.25
N GLU A 156 15.77 2.30 12.15
CA GLU A 156 16.45 1.07 12.62
C GLU A 156 16.24 0.83 14.14
N ASN A 157 16.12 1.87 14.94
CA ASN A 157 15.84 1.76 16.37
C ASN A 157 14.47 1.16 16.71
N ASP A 158 13.55 1.11 15.75
CA ASP A 158 12.22 0.56 15.93
C ASP A 158 12.12 -0.90 15.46
N ARG A 159 13.22 -1.45 14.97
CA ARG A 159 13.26 -2.77 14.33
C ARG A 159 12.93 -3.89 15.30
N GLU A 160 13.42 -3.85 16.52
CA GLU A 160 13.19 -4.89 17.54
C GLU A 160 11.69 -5.01 17.87
N GLN A 161 11.01 -3.89 18.06
CA GLN A 161 9.56 -3.88 18.31
C GLN A 161 8.78 -4.43 17.11
N PHE A 162 9.14 -3.99 15.90
CA PHE A 162 8.54 -4.52 14.67
C PHE A 162 8.72 -6.04 14.56
N GLU A 163 9.93 -6.55 14.76
CA GLU A 163 10.21 -7.99 14.64
C GLU A 163 9.43 -8.80 15.67
N THR A 164 9.30 -8.29 16.90
CA THR A 164 8.52 -8.91 17.97
C THR A 164 7.03 -9.01 17.60
N ASP A 165 6.43 -7.91 17.18
CA ASP A 165 5.01 -7.87 16.83
C ASP A 165 4.71 -8.73 15.59
N MET A 166 5.56 -8.66 14.57
CA MET A 166 5.38 -9.45 13.36
C MET A 166 5.57 -10.95 13.60
N ALA A 167 6.55 -11.34 14.40
CA ALA A 167 6.74 -12.75 14.78
C ALA A 167 5.50 -13.29 15.48
N LYS A 168 4.94 -12.55 16.42
CA LYS A 168 3.69 -12.89 17.08
C LYS A 168 2.54 -13.08 16.09
N TRP A 169 2.32 -12.11 15.19
CA TRP A 169 1.24 -12.21 14.21
C TRP A 169 1.41 -13.34 13.20
N LEU A 170 2.66 -13.68 12.84
CA LEU A 170 2.96 -14.85 11.99
C LEU A 170 2.64 -16.16 12.72
N LEU A 171 3.03 -16.30 13.99
CA LEU A 171 2.75 -17.48 14.81
C LEU A 171 1.25 -17.67 15.07
N GLU A 172 0.48 -16.57 15.12
CA GLU A 172 -0.97 -16.58 15.29
C GLU A 172 -1.75 -16.71 13.95
N ASP A 173 -1.06 -16.96 12.82
CA ASP A 173 -1.61 -16.99 11.44
C ASP A 173 -2.40 -15.71 11.04
N LYS A 174 -2.09 -14.59 11.68
CA LYS A 174 -2.69 -13.28 11.43
C LYS A 174 -2.06 -12.51 10.27
N ILE A 175 -0.87 -12.91 9.86
CA ILE A 175 -0.14 -12.37 8.70
C ILE A 175 0.26 -13.53 7.81
N LYS A 176 -0.17 -13.47 6.56
CA LYS A 176 0.20 -14.40 5.50
C LYS A 176 1.12 -13.69 4.52
N PHE A 177 2.05 -14.43 3.95
CA PHE A 177 2.93 -13.92 2.89
C PHE A 177 2.82 -14.78 1.63
N LYS A 178 3.09 -14.14 0.50
CA LYS A 178 3.19 -14.82 -0.80
C LYS A 178 4.44 -14.35 -1.51
N GLU A 179 5.08 -15.27 -2.18
CA GLU A 179 6.33 -15.04 -2.90
C GLU A 179 6.17 -15.43 -4.36
N THR A 180 6.75 -14.65 -5.24
CA THR A 180 6.93 -14.97 -6.65
C THR A 180 8.42 -15.24 -6.84
N VAL A 181 8.80 -16.50 -7.08
CA VAL A 181 10.18 -16.95 -7.09
C VAL A 181 10.61 -17.23 -8.53
N TYR A 182 11.77 -16.69 -8.91
CA TYR A 182 12.50 -17.03 -10.12
C TYR A 182 13.71 -17.87 -9.73
N GLU A 183 13.96 -18.98 -10.44
CA GLU A 183 15.13 -19.84 -10.22
C GLU A 183 16.31 -19.38 -11.07
N GLY A 184 17.50 -19.32 -10.47
CA GLY A 184 18.78 -18.97 -11.12
C GLY A 184 19.05 -17.45 -11.18
N ILE A 185 20.30 -17.09 -10.88
CA ILE A 185 20.76 -15.68 -10.84
C ILE A 185 20.61 -14.98 -12.20
N GLU A 186 20.70 -15.70 -13.29
CA GLU A 186 20.52 -15.21 -14.67
C GLU A 186 19.12 -14.63 -14.91
N ASN A 187 18.12 -15.00 -14.11
CA ASN A 187 16.76 -14.47 -14.18
C ASN A 187 16.56 -13.16 -13.40
N THR A 188 17.61 -12.64 -12.73
CA THR A 188 17.52 -11.37 -11.98
C THR A 188 17.05 -10.19 -12.83
N PRO A 189 17.58 -9.95 -14.06
CA PRO A 189 17.09 -8.84 -14.89
C PRO A 189 15.62 -9.00 -15.28
N LYS A 190 15.22 -10.23 -15.64
CA LYS A 190 13.81 -10.53 -15.99
C LYS A 190 12.88 -10.32 -14.81
N SER A 191 13.24 -10.85 -13.63
CA SER A 191 12.44 -10.68 -12.43
C SER A 191 12.26 -9.22 -12.04
N PHE A 192 13.29 -8.39 -12.24
CA PHE A 192 13.23 -6.95 -11.98
C PHE A 192 12.28 -6.23 -12.96
N ILE A 193 12.33 -6.56 -14.25
CA ILE A 193 11.39 -6.03 -15.26
C ILE A 193 9.95 -6.45 -14.89
N ASP A 194 9.73 -7.72 -14.61
CA ASP A 194 8.42 -8.25 -14.25
C ASP A 194 7.88 -7.64 -12.94
N LEU A 195 8.76 -7.30 -11.98
CA LEU A 195 8.39 -6.54 -10.78
C LEU A 195 7.87 -5.14 -11.13
N LEU A 196 8.56 -4.41 -12.01
CA LEU A 196 8.15 -3.06 -12.45
C LEU A 196 6.85 -3.09 -13.26
N GLU A 197 6.62 -4.15 -14.02
CA GLU A 197 5.36 -4.40 -14.73
C GLU A 197 4.23 -4.90 -13.81
N GLY A 198 4.54 -5.17 -12.56
CA GLY A 198 3.58 -5.62 -11.55
C GLY A 198 3.09 -7.05 -11.76
N LYS A 199 3.91 -7.94 -12.30
CA LYS A 199 3.56 -9.36 -12.52
C LYS A 199 3.67 -10.22 -11.25
N ASN A 200 4.39 -9.75 -10.23
CA ASN A 200 4.52 -10.46 -8.96
C ASN A 200 3.25 -10.40 -8.12
N ILE A 201 2.99 -11.44 -7.34
CA ILE A 201 2.07 -11.40 -6.19
C ILE A 201 2.92 -11.50 -4.93
N GLY A 202 2.75 -10.57 -4.00
CA GLY A 202 3.58 -10.50 -2.81
C GLY A 202 5.02 -10.10 -3.10
N LYS A 203 5.98 -10.81 -2.51
CA LYS A 203 7.42 -10.52 -2.63
C LYS A 203 8.03 -11.20 -3.85
N MET A 204 8.71 -10.43 -4.71
CA MET A 204 9.56 -10.98 -5.78
C MET A 204 10.89 -11.45 -5.20
N LEU A 205 11.30 -12.67 -5.54
CA LEU A 205 12.56 -13.28 -5.13
C LEU A 205 13.25 -13.94 -6.32
N VAL A 206 14.58 -13.99 -6.27
CA VAL A 206 15.40 -14.83 -7.14
C VAL A 206 16.16 -15.80 -6.23
N LYS A 207 15.96 -17.10 -6.46
CA LYS A 207 16.66 -18.16 -5.74
C LYS A 207 17.94 -18.46 -6.52
N ILE A 208 19.06 -18.42 -5.82
CA ILE A 208 20.42 -18.65 -6.34
C ILE A 208 20.80 -20.12 -6.17
#